data_76244511e12d0aae44265454f2a908e9
#
_entry.id   76244511e12d0aae44265454f2a908e9
#
_cell.length_a   1.000
_cell.length_b   1.000
_cell.length_c   1.000
_cell.angle_alpha   90.00
_cell.angle_beta   90.00
_cell.angle_gamma   90.00
#
_symmetry.space_group_name_H-M   'P 1'
#
loop_
_entity.id
_entity.type
_entity.pdbx_description
1 polymer ?
#
loop_
_entity_poly.entity_id
_entity_poly.type
_entity_poly.pdbx_seq_one_letter_code
_entity_poly.pdbx_strand_id
1 'polypeptide(L)'
;MVVAAQALTQIAPQMLTISKASAAAHELFQAIDRQSKIDSLSEDGETPQRCDGSIELSGVTFAYPSRPDVPVLKGLDLSFPARTTTAIVGASGSGKSTIVGLLERWFDPGSGKIALDGEVLNSYNLRWLRTRIRLVQQVRLVLYR
;
A
#
# COMPACT_ATOMS: atom_id res chain seq x y z
N MET A 1 -3.61 30.11 55.00
CA MET A 1 -2.38 29.46 54.48
C MET A 1 -2.60 27.98 54.20
N VAL A 2 -3.18 27.16 55.09
CA VAL A 2 -3.37 25.72 54.95
C VAL A 2 -4.26 25.36 53.75
N VAL A 3 -5.35 26.07 53.49
CA VAL A 3 -6.30 25.82 52.41
C VAL A 3 -5.64 26.03 51.02
N ALA A 4 -4.77 27.03 50.88
CA ALA A 4 -4.05 27.27 49.65
C ALA A 4 -3.03 26.17 49.32
N ALA A 5 -2.35 25.63 50.34
CA ALA A 5 -1.41 24.52 50.17
C ALA A 5 -2.12 23.23 49.78
N GLN A 6 -3.31 22.92 50.32
CA GLN A 6 -4.13 21.79 49.96
C GLN A 6 -4.66 21.89 48.51
N ALA A 7 -5.05 23.09 48.06
CA ALA A 7 -5.48 23.30 46.68
C ALA A 7 -4.34 23.03 45.67
N LEU A 8 -3.12 23.45 45.95
CA LEU A 8 -1.95 23.23 45.12
C LEU A 8 -1.59 21.72 45.00
N THR A 9 -1.72 20.97 46.08
CA THR A 9 -1.45 19.53 46.07
C THR A 9 -2.45 18.73 45.21
N GLN A 10 -3.64 19.23 44.99
CA GLN A 10 -4.65 18.58 44.14
C GLN A 10 -4.48 18.90 42.65
N ILE A 11 -3.75 19.96 42.30
CA ILE A 11 -3.52 20.32 40.89
C ILE A 11 -2.50 19.36 40.21
N ALA A 12 -1.48 18.93 40.92
CA ALA A 12 -0.41 18.10 40.36
C ALA A 12 -0.92 16.79 39.73
N PRO A 13 -1.79 15.98 40.37
CA PRO A 13 -2.33 14.77 39.77
C PRO A 13 -3.22 15.05 38.55
N GLN A 14 -3.92 16.18 38.53
CA GLN A 14 -4.74 16.56 37.38
C GLN A 14 -3.89 16.97 36.16
N MET A 15 -2.79 17.67 36.38
CA MET A 15 -1.83 17.99 35.33
C MET A 15 -1.23 16.74 34.69
N LEU A 16 -0.94 15.72 35.49
CA LEU A 16 -0.46 14.43 34.97
C LEU A 16 -1.53 13.73 34.13
N THR A 17 -2.80 13.79 34.52
CA THR A 17 -3.91 13.21 33.76
C THR A 17 -4.10 13.92 32.42
N ILE A 18 -4.03 15.26 32.42
CA ILE A 18 -4.10 16.07 31.19
C ILE A 18 -2.93 15.74 30.26
N SER A 19 -1.72 15.63 30.79
CA SER A 19 -0.55 15.25 30.01
C SER A 19 -0.69 13.87 29.36
N LYS A 20 -1.17 12.87 30.10
CA LYS A 20 -1.46 11.52 29.58
C LYS A 20 -2.56 11.56 28.51
N ALA A 21 -3.63 12.32 28.73
CA ALA A 21 -4.70 12.46 27.75
C ALA A 21 -4.21 13.16 26.47
N SER A 22 -3.37 14.17 26.59
CA SER A 22 -2.76 14.86 25.45
C SER A 22 -1.85 13.92 24.64
N ALA A 23 -1.03 13.09 25.31
CA ALA A 23 -0.17 12.11 24.63
C ALA A 23 -1.00 11.07 23.88
N ALA A 24 -2.03 10.50 24.52
CA ALA A 24 -2.94 9.56 23.87
C ALA A 24 -3.70 10.18 22.68
N ALA A 25 -4.16 11.42 22.83
CA ALA A 25 -4.79 12.15 21.74
C ALA A 25 -3.82 12.36 20.56
N HIS A 26 -2.57 12.70 20.83
CA HIS A 26 -1.56 12.86 19.79
C HIS A 26 -1.36 11.57 18.97
N GLU A 27 -1.23 10.42 19.61
CA GLU A 27 -1.11 9.13 18.92
C GLU A 27 -2.35 8.82 18.06
N LEU A 28 -3.55 9.10 18.58
CA LEU A 28 -4.80 8.91 17.83
C LEU A 28 -4.86 9.82 16.60
N PHE A 29 -4.52 11.10 16.74
CA PHE A 29 -4.51 12.03 15.62
C PHE A 29 -3.45 11.66 14.59
N GLN A 30 -2.27 11.21 15.00
CA GLN A 30 -1.27 10.70 14.04
C GLN A 30 -1.79 9.51 13.23
N ALA A 31 -2.60 8.63 13.84
CA ALA A 31 -3.20 7.51 13.11
C ALA A 31 -4.32 7.98 12.16
N ILE A 32 -5.14 8.96 12.58
CA ILE A 32 -6.24 9.52 11.77
C ILE A 32 -5.70 10.33 10.60
N ASP A 33 -4.71 11.18 10.85
CA ASP A 33 -4.14 12.10 9.86
C ASP A 33 -3.11 11.41 8.93
N ARG A 34 -2.84 10.12 9.16
CA ARG A 34 -1.90 9.35 8.35
C ARG A 34 -2.40 9.25 6.91
N GLN A 35 -1.71 9.91 5.99
CA GLN A 35 -1.96 9.73 4.58
C GLN A 35 -1.39 8.39 4.09
N SER A 36 -2.22 7.60 3.43
CA SER A 36 -1.78 6.37 2.77
C SER A 36 -0.93 6.70 1.54
N LYS A 37 0.20 6.01 1.37
CA LYS A 37 1.02 6.15 0.16
C LYS A 37 0.26 5.71 -1.10
N ILE A 38 -0.64 4.75 -0.94
CA ILE A 38 -1.51 4.24 -2.00
C ILE A 38 -2.93 4.48 -1.52
N ASP A 39 -3.55 5.55 -2.02
CA ASP A 39 -4.92 5.92 -1.66
C ASP A 39 -5.90 5.40 -2.73
N SER A 40 -6.71 4.42 -2.33
CA SER A 40 -7.73 3.84 -3.21
C SER A 40 -8.96 4.74 -3.40
N LEU A 41 -9.08 5.81 -2.62
CA LEU A 41 -10.18 6.77 -2.71
C LEU A 41 -9.80 8.01 -3.50
N SER A 42 -8.50 8.23 -3.78
CA SER A 42 -8.05 9.34 -4.61
C SER A 42 -8.66 9.26 -6.00
N GLU A 43 -9.11 10.40 -6.49
CA GLU A 43 -9.58 10.60 -7.86
C GLU A 43 -8.46 11.00 -8.82
N ASP A 44 -7.23 11.18 -8.31
CA ASP A 44 -6.07 11.56 -9.08
C ASP A 44 -5.60 10.43 -10.01
N GLY A 45 -4.92 10.81 -11.07
CA GLY A 45 -4.31 9.90 -12.03
C GLY A 45 -5.10 9.74 -13.33
N GLU A 46 -4.44 9.16 -14.32
CA GLU A 46 -4.98 9.01 -15.66
C GLU A 46 -6.02 7.91 -15.77
N THR A 47 -7.02 8.15 -16.62
CA THR A 47 -8.11 7.19 -16.91
C THR A 47 -8.27 7.01 -18.41
N PRO A 48 -7.32 6.36 -19.12
CA PRO A 48 -7.40 6.18 -20.57
C PRO A 48 -8.66 5.44 -21.00
N GLN A 49 -9.23 5.85 -22.13
CA GLN A 49 -10.41 5.18 -22.69
C GLN A 49 -10.08 3.77 -23.20
N ARG A 50 -8.85 3.57 -23.66
CA ARG A 50 -8.37 2.30 -24.21
C ARG A 50 -7.23 1.75 -23.36
N CYS A 51 -7.22 0.44 -23.19
CA CYS A 51 -6.16 -0.31 -22.55
C CYS A 51 -5.94 -1.59 -23.37
N ASP A 52 -4.76 -1.72 -24.00
CA ASP A 52 -4.40 -2.88 -24.80
C ASP A 52 -3.83 -4.02 -23.92
N GLY A 53 -3.28 -3.69 -22.74
CA GLY A 53 -2.87 -4.61 -21.70
C GLY A 53 -1.44 -5.14 -21.87
N SER A 54 -0.53 -4.39 -22.49
CA SER A 54 0.89 -4.73 -22.42
C SER A 54 1.47 -4.28 -21.08
N ILE A 55 2.24 -5.15 -20.42
CA ILE A 55 2.85 -4.87 -19.12
C ILE A 55 4.35 -5.08 -19.22
N GLU A 56 5.12 -4.14 -18.66
CA GLU A 56 6.57 -4.19 -18.63
C GLU A 56 7.08 -3.88 -17.22
N LEU A 57 7.94 -4.76 -16.71
CA LEU A 57 8.69 -4.57 -15.48
C LEU A 57 10.15 -4.33 -15.85
N SER A 58 10.74 -3.24 -15.38
CA SER A 58 12.12 -2.88 -15.68
C SER A 58 12.90 -2.64 -14.38
N GLY A 59 13.87 -3.50 -14.08
CA GLY A 59 14.75 -3.42 -12.92
C GLY A 59 14.01 -3.46 -11.58
N VAL A 60 12.88 -4.15 -11.50
CA VAL A 60 12.00 -4.10 -10.33
C VAL A 60 12.62 -4.82 -9.13
N THR A 61 12.84 -4.07 -8.05
CA THR A 61 13.26 -4.58 -6.75
C THR A 61 12.16 -4.35 -5.73
N PHE A 62 11.85 -5.37 -4.95
CA PHE A 62 10.80 -5.27 -3.95
C PHE A 62 11.07 -6.10 -2.70
N ALA A 63 10.80 -5.54 -1.54
CA ALA A 63 10.71 -6.21 -0.25
C ALA A 63 9.39 -5.83 0.43
N TYR A 64 8.79 -6.76 1.17
CA TYR A 64 7.58 -6.45 1.93
C TYR A 64 7.88 -5.48 3.09
N PRO A 65 6.99 -4.51 3.39
CA PRO A 65 7.17 -3.57 4.51
C PRO A 65 7.38 -4.26 5.86
N SER A 66 6.85 -5.47 6.04
CA SER A 66 7.03 -6.27 7.24
C SER A 66 8.43 -6.91 7.37
N ARG A 67 9.20 -6.97 6.27
CA ARG A 67 10.55 -7.54 6.21
C ARG A 67 11.39 -6.77 5.18
N PRO A 68 11.76 -5.51 5.46
CA PRO A 68 12.41 -4.63 4.49
C PRO A 68 13.82 -5.12 4.08
N ASP A 69 14.49 -5.85 4.96
CA ASP A 69 15.84 -6.36 4.72
C ASP A 69 15.88 -7.63 3.85
N VAL A 70 14.71 -8.18 3.49
CA VAL A 70 14.61 -9.41 2.69
C VAL A 70 13.98 -9.12 1.34
N PRO A 71 14.76 -8.78 0.30
CA PRO A 71 14.24 -8.53 -1.03
C PRO A 71 13.69 -9.82 -1.66
N VAL A 72 12.42 -9.74 -2.09
CA VAL A 72 11.71 -10.83 -2.78
C VAL A 72 11.97 -10.77 -4.29
N LEU A 73 11.99 -9.55 -4.84
CA LEU A 73 12.37 -9.31 -6.24
C LEU A 73 13.68 -8.51 -6.24
N LYS A 74 14.61 -8.88 -7.11
CA LYS A 74 15.98 -8.35 -7.14
C LYS A 74 16.34 -7.91 -8.56
N GLY A 75 15.85 -6.75 -8.99
CA GLY A 75 16.13 -6.22 -10.32
C GLY A 75 15.45 -7.06 -11.42
N LEU A 76 14.16 -7.36 -11.26
CA LEU A 76 13.41 -8.20 -12.18
C LEU A 76 13.02 -7.42 -13.42
N ASP A 77 13.33 -8.00 -14.60
CA ASP A 77 12.88 -7.55 -15.91
C ASP A 77 11.92 -8.60 -16.48
N LEU A 78 10.70 -8.19 -16.82
CA LEU A 78 9.69 -9.04 -17.44
C LEU A 78 8.84 -8.22 -18.40
N SER A 79 8.39 -8.86 -19.49
CA SER A 79 7.44 -8.28 -20.43
C SER A 79 6.29 -9.24 -20.67
N PHE A 80 5.07 -8.70 -20.62
CA PHE A 80 3.83 -9.40 -20.92
C PHE A 80 3.18 -8.71 -22.12
N PRO A 81 3.28 -9.29 -23.32
CA PRO A 81 2.68 -8.69 -24.52
C PRO A 81 1.15 -8.58 -24.39
N ALA A 82 0.60 -7.53 -24.95
CA ALA A 82 -0.84 -7.32 -25.00
C ALA A 82 -1.57 -8.49 -25.64
N ARG A 83 -2.76 -8.81 -25.15
CA ARG A 83 -3.66 -9.84 -25.72
C ARG A 83 -3.08 -11.25 -25.79
N THR A 84 -2.09 -11.55 -24.97
CA THR A 84 -1.49 -12.88 -24.90
C THR A 84 -1.73 -13.52 -23.55
N THR A 85 -1.70 -14.83 -23.49
CA THR A 85 -1.69 -15.57 -22.23
C THR A 85 -0.26 -15.89 -21.87
N THR A 86 0.20 -15.39 -20.73
CA THR A 86 1.56 -15.63 -20.22
C THR A 86 1.49 -16.44 -18.94
N ALA A 87 2.28 -17.52 -18.85
CA ALA A 87 2.41 -18.31 -17.64
C ALA A 87 3.68 -17.95 -16.88
N ILE A 88 3.55 -17.62 -15.59
CA ILE A 88 4.68 -17.43 -14.69
C ILE A 88 4.91 -18.71 -13.91
N VAL A 89 6.04 -19.39 -14.18
CA VAL A 89 6.42 -20.63 -13.51
C VAL A 89 7.63 -20.42 -12.60
N GLY A 90 7.71 -21.17 -11.53
CA GLY A 90 8.83 -21.09 -10.59
C GLY A 90 8.51 -21.78 -9.26
N ALA A 91 9.54 -22.01 -8.45
CA ALA A 91 9.42 -22.63 -7.14
C ALA A 91 8.47 -21.86 -6.20
N SER A 92 7.96 -22.52 -5.16
CA SER A 92 7.21 -21.82 -4.11
C SER A 92 8.09 -20.75 -3.46
N GLY A 93 7.54 -19.58 -3.20
CA GLY A 93 8.28 -18.44 -2.62
C GLY A 93 9.12 -17.64 -3.62
N SER A 94 9.13 -17.96 -4.93
CA SER A 94 9.91 -17.22 -5.95
C SER A 94 9.35 -15.83 -6.32
N GLY A 95 8.34 -15.34 -5.64
CA GLY A 95 7.80 -13.99 -5.87
C GLY A 95 6.67 -13.87 -6.90
N LYS A 96 6.13 -14.99 -7.43
CA LYS A 96 5.02 -14.94 -8.42
C LYS A 96 3.81 -14.15 -7.94
N SER A 97 3.35 -14.43 -6.74
CA SER A 97 2.21 -13.69 -6.14
C SER A 97 2.57 -12.23 -5.83
N THR A 98 3.84 -11.94 -5.59
CA THR A 98 4.34 -10.58 -5.37
C THR A 98 4.23 -9.75 -6.64
N ILE A 99 4.54 -10.34 -7.81
CA ILE A 99 4.36 -9.67 -9.10
C ILE A 99 2.90 -9.27 -9.28
N VAL A 100 1.97 -10.19 -9.01
CA VAL A 100 0.53 -9.91 -9.09
C VAL A 100 0.13 -8.77 -8.14
N GLY A 101 0.61 -8.78 -6.88
CA GLY A 101 0.32 -7.72 -5.91
C GLY A 101 0.89 -6.35 -6.33
N LEU A 102 2.01 -6.32 -7.03
CA LEU A 102 2.57 -5.09 -7.61
C LEU A 102 1.75 -4.60 -8.80
N LEU A 103 1.25 -5.49 -9.66
CA LEU A 103 0.38 -5.14 -10.79
C LEU A 103 -0.96 -4.58 -10.32
N GLU A 104 -1.55 -5.16 -9.28
CA GLU A 104 -2.77 -4.64 -8.62
C GLU A 104 -2.51 -3.36 -7.79
N ARG A 105 -1.23 -2.97 -7.71
CA ARG A 105 -0.78 -1.82 -6.93
C ARG A 105 -1.26 -1.90 -5.48
N TRP A 106 -1.08 -3.07 -4.84
CA TRP A 106 -1.18 -3.20 -3.38
C TRP A 106 0.07 -2.65 -2.70
N PHE A 107 1.18 -2.68 -3.42
CA PHE A 107 2.47 -2.13 -3.04
C PHE A 107 3.10 -1.44 -4.25
N ASP A 108 3.92 -0.44 -4.01
CA ASP A 108 4.80 0.13 -5.03
C ASP A 108 6.19 -0.54 -4.96
N PRO A 109 6.92 -0.67 -6.06
CA PRO A 109 8.26 -1.22 -6.07
C PRO A 109 9.23 -0.33 -5.28
N GLY A 110 10.24 -0.93 -4.64
CA GLY A 110 11.29 -0.19 -3.94
C GLY A 110 12.25 0.51 -4.91
N SER A 111 12.50 -0.10 -6.08
CA SER A 111 13.22 0.50 -7.20
C SER A 111 12.78 -0.16 -8.52
N GLY A 112 13.17 0.45 -9.64
CA GLY A 112 12.68 0.06 -10.97
C GLY A 112 11.32 0.67 -11.26
N LYS A 113 10.70 0.23 -12.35
CA LYS A 113 9.38 0.73 -12.80
C LYS A 113 8.53 -0.40 -13.35
N ILE A 114 7.23 -0.23 -13.23
CA ILE A 114 6.21 -1.10 -13.84
C ILE A 114 5.40 -0.20 -14.76
N ALA A 115 5.26 -0.59 -16.01
CA ALA A 115 4.50 0.14 -17.00
C ALA A 115 3.32 -0.70 -17.52
N LEU A 116 2.20 -0.06 -17.80
CA LEU A 116 1.04 -0.60 -18.50
C LEU A 116 0.84 0.22 -19.77
N ASP A 117 0.85 -0.42 -20.93
CA ASP A 117 0.72 0.22 -22.24
C ASP A 117 1.73 1.38 -22.47
N GLY A 118 2.94 1.26 -21.89
CA GLY A 118 4.04 2.22 -22.00
C GLY A 118 4.07 3.30 -20.91
N GLU A 119 2.97 3.53 -20.18
CA GLU A 119 2.90 4.49 -19.08
C GLU A 119 3.15 3.85 -17.73
N VAL A 120 3.81 4.56 -16.83
CA VAL A 120 4.15 4.04 -15.49
C VAL A 120 2.88 3.78 -14.68
N LEU A 121 2.80 2.64 -14.01
CA LEU A 121 1.60 2.17 -13.32
C LEU A 121 1.07 3.15 -12.26
N ASN A 122 1.95 3.95 -11.66
CA ASN A 122 1.57 4.92 -10.63
C ASN A 122 0.97 6.23 -11.18
N SER A 123 1.04 6.49 -12.51
CA SER A 123 0.37 7.61 -13.16
C SER A 123 -1.13 7.38 -13.31
N TYR A 124 -1.56 6.11 -13.31
CA TYR A 124 -2.97 5.79 -13.47
C TYR A 124 -3.79 6.00 -12.19
N ASN A 125 -5.05 6.41 -12.37
CA ASN A 125 -6.03 6.38 -11.31
C ASN A 125 -6.21 4.95 -10.79
N LEU A 126 -6.05 4.75 -9.47
CA LEU A 126 -6.03 3.41 -8.88
C LEU A 126 -7.36 2.67 -9.03
N ARG A 127 -8.48 3.37 -8.94
CA ARG A 127 -9.81 2.80 -9.14
C ARG A 127 -9.98 2.33 -10.58
N TRP A 128 -9.59 3.17 -11.54
CA TRP A 128 -9.59 2.83 -12.96
C TRP A 128 -8.72 1.60 -13.24
N LEU A 129 -7.48 1.58 -12.76
CA LEU A 129 -6.54 0.47 -12.91
C LEU A 129 -7.17 -0.85 -12.45
N ARG A 130 -7.74 -0.89 -11.26
CA ARG A 130 -8.37 -2.08 -10.68
C ARG A 130 -9.68 -2.48 -11.36
N THR A 131 -10.28 -1.63 -12.19
CA THR A 131 -11.38 -2.06 -13.06
C THR A 131 -10.89 -2.76 -14.32
N ARG A 132 -9.66 -2.48 -14.76
CA ARG A 132 -9.03 -3.10 -15.95
C ARG A 132 -8.30 -4.39 -15.61
N ILE A 133 -7.64 -4.46 -14.47
CA ILE A 133 -6.97 -5.67 -13.98
C ILE A 133 -7.96 -6.44 -13.09
N ARG A 134 -8.11 -7.74 -13.36
CA ARG A 134 -8.96 -8.61 -12.55
C ARG A 134 -8.19 -9.80 -12.05
N LEU A 135 -8.16 -9.96 -10.73
CA LEU A 135 -7.49 -11.06 -10.06
C LEU A 135 -8.48 -12.20 -9.76
N VAL A 136 -8.17 -13.40 -10.20
CA VAL A 136 -8.87 -14.63 -9.81
C VAL A 136 -8.02 -15.37 -8.79
N GLN A 137 -8.47 -15.39 -7.54
CA GLN A 137 -7.79 -16.10 -6.45
C GLN A 137 -8.18 -17.58 -6.42
N GLN A 138 -7.26 -18.42 -5.94
CA GLN A 138 -7.52 -19.85 -5.77
C GLN A 138 -8.54 -20.14 -4.66
N VAL A 139 -8.65 -19.26 -3.65
CA VAL A 139 -9.58 -19.40 -2.53
C VAL A 139 -10.84 -18.60 -2.83
N ARG A 140 -11.96 -19.26 -3.02
CA ARG A 140 -13.28 -18.62 -3.08
C ARG A 140 -13.70 -18.22 -1.67
N LEU A 141 -13.68 -16.93 -1.36
CA LEU A 141 -14.45 -16.39 -0.23
C LEU A 141 -15.94 -16.42 -0.62
N VAL A 142 -16.64 -17.43 -0.17
CA VAL A 142 -18.10 -17.45 -0.26
C VAL A 142 -18.63 -16.55 0.86
N LEU A 143 -18.95 -15.32 0.51
CA LEU A 143 -19.70 -14.44 1.41
C LEU A 143 -21.15 -14.91 1.40
N TYR A 144 -21.57 -15.64 2.42
CA TYR A 144 -23.00 -15.83 2.69
C TYR A 144 -23.61 -14.49 3.11
N ARG A 145 -24.63 -14.09 2.37
CA ARG A 145 -25.44 -12.90 2.62
C ARG A 145 -26.55 -13.26 3.60
#